data_7276c9f357dbb77194e93930fb6bfb6d
#
_entry.id   7276c9f357dbb77194e93930fb6bfb6d
#
_cell.length_a   1.000
_cell.length_b   1.000
_cell.length_c   1.000
_cell.angle_alpha   90.00
_cell.angle_beta   90.00
_cell.angle_gamma   90.00
#
_symmetry.space_group_name_H-M   'P 1'
#
loop_
_entity.id
_entity.type
_entity.pdbx_description
1 polymer ?
#
loop_
_entity_poly.entity_id
_entity_poly.type
_entity_poly.pdbx_seq_one_letter_code
_entity_poly.pdbx_strand_id
1 'polypeptide(L)'
;MGKTEIIAETGAGQHGVATALACALLGLKCRVYMGAKDCERQKPNVFRMKLMGATVIPVHSGSSTLKDACNEALRDWAANYDSAHYLLGTAAGPHPFPTIVREFQKMIGEEAKAQCFEKEERLPDAVIACVGGGSNAIGMFADFIDEPSVRLIGVEPGGHGIESGEHGAPLGH
;
A
#
# COMPACT_ATOMS: atom_id res chain seq x y z
N MET A 1 5.88 -17.97 13.30
CA MET A 1 4.76 -17.42 14.11
C MET A 1 3.56 -18.37 14.16
N GLY A 2 3.47 -19.39 13.33
CA GLY A 2 2.39 -20.40 13.33
C GLY A 2 1.00 -19.86 12.95
N LYS A 3 0.93 -18.67 12.35
CA LYS A 3 -0.33 -18.10 11.89
C LYS A 3 -0.81 -18.82 10.63
N THR A 4 -2.11 -19.04 10.53
CA THR A 4 -2.73 -19.78 9.41
C THR A 4 -3.57 -18.88 8.51
N GLU A 5 -3.73 -17.62 8.88
CA GLU A 5 -4.54 -16.65 8.18
C GLU A 5 -3.83 -15.30 8.09
N ILE A 6 -3.99 -14.64 6.95
CA ILE A 6 -3.49 -13.29 6.71
C ILE A 6 -4.68 -12.34 6.55
N ILE A 7 -4.59 -11.21 7.24
CA ILE A 7 -5.49 -10.08 7.08
C ILE A 7 -4.70 -8.96 6.45
N ALA A 8 -5.28 -8.32 5.43
CA ALA A 8 -4.69 -7.16 4.78
C ALA A 8 -5.76 -6.11 4.47
N GLU A 9 -5.36 -4.86 4.38
CA GLU A 9 -6.14 -3.79 3.77
C GLU A 9 -5.66 -3.53 2.34
N THR A 10 -6.50 -2.90 1.54
CA THR A 10 -6.06 -2.39 0.23
C THR A 10 -6.92 -1.21 -0.22
N GLY A 11 -6.32 -0.26 -0.92
CA GLY A 11 -7.01 0.86 -1.58
C GLY A 11 -7.18 0.58 -3.07
N ALA A 12 -6.17 0.88 -3.88
CA ALA A 12 -6.18 0.61 -5.33
C ALA A 12 -6.17 -0.90 -5.67
N GLY A 13 -5.90 -1.78 -4.70
CA GLY A 13 -5.99 -3.22 -4.85
C GLY A 13 -4.66 -3.94 -5.05
N GLN A 14 -3.54 -3.24 -5.29
CA GLN A 14 -2.26 -3.91 -5.59
C GLN A 14 -1.71 -4.69 -4.40
N HIS A 15 -1.74 -4.12 -3.21
CA HIS A 15 -1.33 -4.82 -1.99
C HIS A 15 -2.21 -6.05 -1.72
N GLY A 16 -3.53 -5.92 -1.90
CA GLY A 16 -4.46 -7.05 -1.76
C GLY A 16 -4.19 -8.17 -2.75
N VAL A 17 -3.89 -7.84 -4.02
CA VAL A 17 -3.55 -8.82 -5.06
C VAL A 17 -2.24 -9.53 -4.72
N ALA A 18 -1.20 -8.81 -4.31
CA ALA A 18 0.08 -9.38 -3.91
C ALA A 18 -0.06 -10.30 -2.68
N THR A 19 -0.84 -9.87 -1.69
CA THR A 19 -1.15 -10.66 -0.49
C THR A 19 -1.90 -11.94 -0.85
N ALA A 20 -2.95 -11.85 -1.69
CA ALA A 20 -3.72 -13.00 -2.13
C ALA A 20 -2.84 -14.02 -2.89
N LEU A 21 -1.94 -13.53 -3.75
CA LEU A 21 -0.99 -14.40 -4.48
C LEU A 21 -0.05 -15.12 -3.52
N ALA A 22 0.54 -14.41 -2.56
CA ALA A 22 1.43 -15.01 -1.57
C ALA A 22 0.68 -16.04 -0.69
N CYS A 23 -0.54 -15.73 -0.28
CA CYS A 23 -1.37 -16.66 0.50
C CYS A 23 -1.73 -17.92 -0.30
N ALA A 24 -2.09 -17.78 -1.58
CA ALA A 24 -2.36 -18.90 -2.46
C ALA A 24 -1.13 -19.83 -2.61
N LEU A 25 0.06 -19.23 -2.80
CA LEU A 25 1.31 -19.95 -2.91
C LEU A 25 1.66 -20.71 -1.63
N LEU A 26 1.42 -20.10 -0.47
CA LEU A 26 1.79 -20.64 0.84
C LEU A 26 0.68 -21.48 1.51
N GLY A 27 -0.48 -21.63 0.88
CA GLY A 27 -1.62 -22.36 1.43
C GLY A 27 -2.25 -21.69 2.66
N LEU A 28 -2.19 -20.35 2.75
CA LEU A 28 -2.74 -19.58 3.86
C LEU A 28 -4.13 -19.03 3.51
N LYS A 29 -5.00 -18.90 4.49
CA LYS A 29 -6.25 -18.18 4.32
C LYS A 29 -5.97 -16.68 4.19
N CYS A 30 -6.75 -15.99 3.35
CA CYS A 30 -6.55 -14.56 3.07
C CYS A 30 -7.87 -13.80 3.16
N ARG A 31 -7.91 -12.78 4.03
CA ARG A 31 -8.99 -11.80 4.12
C ARG A 31 -8.43 -10.42 3.74
N VAL A 32 -9.08 -9.78 2.77
CA VAL A 32 -8.65 -8.44 2.30
C VAL A 32 -9.80 -7.46 2.50
N TYR A 33 -9.57 -6.45 3.33
CA TYR A 33 -10.48 -5.34 3.55
C TYR A 33 -10.25 -4.26 2.49
N MET A 34 -11.33 -3.81 1.84
CA MET A 34 -11.26 -2.80 0.79
C MET A 34 -12.47 -1.88 0.87
N GLY A 35 -12.29 -0.58 0.75
CA GLY A 35 -13.40 0.36 0.74
C GLY A 35 -14.40 0.03 -0.37
N ALA A 36 -15.70 0.12 -0.09
CA ALA A 36 -16.73 -0.24 -1.07
C ALA A 36 -16.64 0.59 -2.35
N LYS A 37 -16.28 1.88 -2.25
CA LYS A 37 -16.03 2.74 -3.42
C LYS A 37 -14.83 2.26 -4.22
N ASP A 38 -13.78 1.82 -3.54
CA ASP A 38 -12.57 1.31 -4.18
C ASP A 38 -12.82 -0.06 -4.83
N CYS A 39 -13.64 -0.92 -4.22
CA CYS A 39 -14.08 -2.18 -4.83
C CYS A 39 -14.74 -1.95 -6.20
N GLU A 40 -15.60 -0.94 -6.30
CA GLU A 40 -16.29 -0.60 -7.57
C GLU A 40 -15.30 -0.04 -8.61
N ARG A 41 -14.37 0.83 -8.19
CA ARG A 41 -13.36 1.43 -9.08
C ARG A 41 -12.36 0.41 -9.58
N GLN A 42 -12.03 -0.59 -8.76
CA GLN A 42 -10.94 -1.55 -8.96
C GLN A 42 -11.45 -2.99 -9.14
N LYS A 43 -12.59 -3.16 -9.79
CA LYS A 43 -13.18 -4.48 -10.08
C LYS A 43 -12.20 -5.53 -10.63
N PRO A 44 -11.26 -5.20 -11.53
CA PRO A 44 -10.28 -6.16 -12.02
C PRO A 44 -9.37 -6.71 -10.90
N ASN A 45 -8.96 -5.87 -9.94
CA ASN A 45 -8.14 -6.31 -8.81
C ASN A 45 -8.96 -7.14 -7.83
N VAL A 46 -10.21 -6.76 -7.57
CA VAL A 46 -11.15 -7.57 -6.77
C VAL A 46 -11.33 -8.97 -7.38
N PHE A 47 -11.50 -9.03 -8.70
CA PHE A 47 -11.59 -10.30 -9.41
C PHE A 47 -10.33 -11.16 -9.25
N ARG A 48 -9.13 -10.56 -9.41
CA ARG A 48 -7.85 -11.27 -9.24
C ARG A 48 -7.70 -11.84 -7.83
N MET A 49 -8.00 -11.05 -6.80
CA MET A 49 -7.95 -11.50 -5.40
C MET A 49 -8.86 -12.70 -5.16
N LYS A 50 -10.11 -12.64 -5.65
CA LYS A 50 -11.07 -13.75 -5.53
C LYS A 50 -10.62 -14.99 -6.30
N LEU A 51 -10.06 -14.82 -7.50
CA LEU A 51 -9.53 -15.92 -8.31
C LEU A 51 -8.41 -16.68 -7.57
N MET A 52 -7.61 -15.99 -6.78
CA MET A 52 -6.55 -16.56 -5.94
C MET A 52 -7.05 -17.08 -4.59
N GLY A 53 -8.37 -17.12 -4.37
CA GLY A 53 -8.99 -17.69 -3.18
C GLY A 53 -9.09 -16.72 -1.98
N ALA A 54 -8.76 -15.45 -2.13
CA ALA A 54 -8.93 -14.49 -1.07
C ALA A 54 -10.40 -14.07 -0.89
N THR A 55 -10.79 -13.86 0.36
CA THR A 55 -12.07 -13.25 0.71
C THR A 55 -11.90 -11.74 0.72
N VAL A 56 -12.53 -11.04 -0.22
CA VAL A 56 -12.56 -9.57 -0.26
C VAL A 56 -13.78 -9.07 0.47
N ILE A 57 -13.56 -8.24 1.50
CA ILE A 57 -14.60 -7.70 2.39
C ILE A 57 -14.76 -6.20 2.10
N PRO A 58 -15.89 -5.80 1.45
CA PRO A 58 -16.17 -4.39 1.21
C PRO A 58 -16.48 -3.67 2.51
N VAL A 59 -15.85 -2.51 2.73
CA VAL A 59 -16.07 -1.65 3.89
C VAL A 59 -16.94 -0.47 3.49
N HIS A 60 -18.10 -0.35 4.14
CA HIS A 60 -19.11 0.69 3.88
C HIS A 60 -19.08 1.84 4.89
N SER A 61 -18.33 1.71 5.99
CA SER A 61 -18.20 2.75 7.01
C SER A 61 -17.39 3.95 6.51
N GLY A 62 -17.58 5.10 7.13
CA GLY A 62 -16.83 6.32 6.86
C GLY A 62 -16.95 6.78 5.42
N SER A 63 -15.81 7.08 4.80
CA SER A 63 -15.70 7.46 3.39
C SER A 63 -15.76 6.27 2.42
N SER A 64 -15.75 5.04 2.94
CA SER A 64 -15.69 3.78 2.18
C SER A 64 -14.41 3.66 1.33
N THR A 65 -13.28 4.13 1.86
CA THR A 65 -11.97 4.14 1.21
C THR A 65 -10.90 3.45 2.05
N LEU A 66 -9.63 3.57 1.65
CA LEU A 66 -8.48 2.90 2.30
C LEU A 66 -8.42 3.08 3.81
N LYS A 67 -8.66 4.30 4.34
CA LYS A 67 -8.63 4.56 5.78
C LYS A 67 -9.59 3.66 6.56
N ASP A 68 -10.81 3.52 6.04
CA ASP A 68 -11.84 2.70 6.66
C ASP A 68 -11.51 1.21 6.56
N ALA A 69 -10.93 0.79 5.43
CA ALA A 69 -10.42 -0.56 5.25
C ALA A 69 -9.31 -0.90 6.26
N CYS A 70 -8.36 0.02 6.51
CA CYS A 70 -7.33 -0.14 7.54
C CYS A 70 -7.95 -0.33 8.94
N ASN A 71 -8.94 0.50 9.27
CA ASN A 71 -9.60 0.44 10.58
C ASN A 71 -10.30 -0.91 10.80
N GLU A 72 -11.01 -1.42 9.79
CA GLU A 72 -11.68 -2.72 9.89
C GLU A 72 -10.68 -3.89 9.93
N ALA A 73 -9.62 -3.83 9.12
CA ALA A 73 -8.56 -4.83 9.15
C ALA A 73 -7.88 -4.91 10.53
N LEU A 74 -7.62 -3.76 11.17
CA LEU A 74 -7.06 -3.70 12.52
C LEU A 74 -8.01 -4.27 13.57
N ARG A 75 -9.32 -3.98 13.47
CA ARG A 75 -10.33 -4.53 14.39
C ARG A 75 -10.42 -6.06 14.29
N ASP A 76 -10.46 -6.55 13.04
CA ASP A 76 -10.50 -7.99 12.79
C ASP A 76 -9.24 -8.69 13.29
N TRP A 77 -8.05 -8.09 13.02
CA TRP A 77 -6.81 -8.65 13.53
C TRP A 77 -6.75 -8.68 15.05
N ALA A 78 -7.19 -7.63 15.73
CA ALA A 78 -7.23 -7.60 17.19
C ALA A 78 -8.14 -8.69 17.77
N ALA A 79 -9.26 -8.98 17.10
CA ALA A 79 -10.20 -10.03 17.49
C ALA A 79 -9.67 -11.45 17.20
N ASN A 80 -8.80 -11.61 16.22
CA ASN A 80 -8.29 -12.91 15.74
C ASN A 80 -6.75 -13.01 15.85
N TYR A 81 -6.17 -12.29 16.79
CA TYR A 81 -4.72 -12.19 16.97
C TYR A 81 -4.01 -13.53 17.04
N ASP A 82 -4.60 -14.53 17.70
CA ASP A 82 -3.96 -15.84 17.90
C ASP A 82 -3.77 -16.64 16.62
N SER A 83 -4.66 -16.52 15.64
CA SER A 83 -4.64 -17.29 14.40
C SER A 83 -4.22 -16.46 13.17
N ALA A 84 -4.41 -15.14 13.22
CA ALA A 84 -4.19 -14.25 12.09
C ALA A 84 -2.96 -13.36 12.27
N HIS A 85 -2.33 -13.04 11.13
CA HIS A 85 -1.29 -12.00 11.02
C HIS A 85 -1.81 -10.86 10.16
N TYR A 86 -1.65 -9.62 10.64
CA TYR A 86 -1.96 -8.44 9.86
C TYR A 86 -0.77 -8.05 9.00
N LEU A 87 -0.93 -8.18 7.68
CA LEU A 87 0.06 -7.77 6.69
C LEU A 87 -0.24 -6.35 6.23
N LEU A 88 0.29 -5.37 6.96
CA LEU A 88 0.12 -3.95 6.67
C LEU A 88 0.80 -3.58 5.35
N GLY A 89 0.04 -2.99 4.42
CA GLY A 89 0.52 -2.60 3.09
C GLY A 89 0.82 -1.10 2.92
N THR A 90 0.70 -0.32 3.98
CA THR A 90 0.91 1.12 3.95
C THR A 90 2.07 1.55 4.85
N ALA A 91 2.74 2.64 4.50
CA ALA A 91 3.84 3.21 5.30
C ALA A 91 3.30 4.06 6.47
N ALA A 92 2.28 3.57 7.16
CA ALA A 92 1.61 4.25 8.26
C ALA A 92 1.53 3.34 9.50
N GLY A 93 1.05 3.90 10.61
CA GLY A 93 0.91 3.20 11.87
C GLY A 93 2.11 3.38 12.81
N PRO A 94 2.08 2.70 13.98
CA PRO A 94 3.14 2.83 14.97
C PRO A 94 4.44 2.16 14.52
N HIS A 95 5.56 2.59 15.14
CA HIS A 95 6.81 1.85 14.97
C HIS A 95 6.63 0.38 15.39
N PRO A 96 7.14 -0.61 14.63
CA PRO A 96 8.11 -0.48 13.54
C PRO A 96 7.51 -0.55 12.11
N PHE A 97 6.19 -0.46 11.94
CA PHE A 97 5.55 -0.67 10.63
C PHE A 97 6.12 0.20 9.50
N PRO A 98 6.28 1.53 9.63
CA PRO A 98 6.86 2.34 8.57
C PRO A 98 8.29 1.92 8.20
N THR A 99 9.08 1.52 9.19
CA THR A 99 10.44 1.03 8.96
C THR A 99 10.44 -0.30 8.19
N ILE A 100 9.57 -1.24 8.57
CA ILE A 100 9.43 -2.53 7.89
C ILE A 100 9.03 -2.32 6.43
N VAL A 101 8.04 -1.48 6.19
CA VAL A 101 7.58 -1.17 4.83
C VAL A 101 8.69 -0.53 4.01
N ARG A 102 9.42 0.45 4.56
CA ARG A 102 10.57 1.04 3.89
C ARG A 102 11.63 -0.01 3.52
N GLU A 103 12.04 -0.84 4.47
CA GLU A 103 13.10 -1.84 4.25
C GLU A 103 12.74 -2.85 3.17
N PHE A 104 11.48 -3.26 3.07
CA PHE A 104 11.05 -4.17 2.00
C PHE A 104 10.81 -3.48 0.65
N GLN A 105 10.49 -2.20 0.64
CA GLN A 105 10.19 -1.46 -0.59
C GLN A 105 11.40 -0.70 -1.16
N LYS A 106 12.45 -0.46 -0.38
CA LYS A 106 13.59 0.37 -0.80
C LYS A 106 14.36 -0.19 -2.00
N MET A 107 14.30 -1.50 -2.25
CA MET A 107 14.90 -2.10 -3.43
C MET A 107 14.44 -1.44 -4.75
N ILE A 108 13.23 -0.86 -4.76
CA ILE A 108 12.70 -0.10 -5.90
C ILE A 108 13.59 1.12 -6.19
N GLY A 109 13.93 1.88 -5.16
CA GLY A 109 14.82 3.04 -5.26
C GLY A 109 16.27 2.66 -5.58
N GLU A 110 16.77 1.61 -4.92
CA GLU A 110 18.13 1.08 -5.15
C GLU A 110 18.32 0.67 -6.62
N GLU A 111 17.39 -0.13 -7.17
CA GLU A 111 17.43 -0.55 -8.56
C GLU A 111 17.23 0.62 -9.53
N ALA A 112 16.27 1.52 -9.26
CA ALA A 112 16.03 2.68 -10.10
C ALA A 112 17.26 3.60 -10.18
N LYS A 113 17.94 3.83 -9.05
CA LYS A 113 19.17 4.63 -8.98
C LYS A 113 20.29 4.00 -9.79
N ALA A 114 20.53 2.70 -9.61
CA ALA A 114 21.55 1.97 -10.34
C ALA A 114 21.30 1.97 -11.84
N GLN A 115 20.06 1.68 -12.27
CA GLN A 115 19.66 1.67 -13.69
C GLN A 115 19.74 3.06 -14.33
N CYS A 116 19.40 4.11 -13.58
CA CYS A 116 19.53 5.48 -14.08
C CYS A 116 21.01 5.82 -14.33
N PHE A 117 21.86 5.51 -13.37
CA PHE A 117 23.29 5.77 -13.49
C PHE A 117 23.95 4.95 -14.62
N GLU A 118 23.54 3.69 -14.79
CA GLU A 118 24.02 2.84 -15.89
C GLU A 118 23.69 3.40 -17.28
N LYS A 119 22.50 4.00 -17.42
CA LYS A 119 22.01 4.49 -18.71
C LYS A 119 22.41 5.92 -19.03
N GLU A 120 22.45 6.78 -18.04
CA GLU A 120 22.58 8.22 -18.19
C GLU A 120 23.92 8.76 -17.61
N GLU A 121 24.71 7.89 -16.96
CA GLU A 121 25.97 8.24 -16.27
C GLU A 121 25.83 9.34 -15.20
N ARG A 122 24.59 9.61 -14.76
CA ARG A 122 24.25 10.59 -13.74
C ARG A 122 22.96 10.23 -13.00
N LEU A 123 22.73 10.88 -11.87
CA LEU A 123 21.46 10.81 -11.16
C LEU A 123 20.37 11.65 -11.88
N PRO A 124 19.09 11.32 -11.68
CA PRO A 124 17.99 12.10 -12.24
C PRO A 124 17.88 13.47 -11.56
N ASP A 125 17.33 14.47 -12.25
CA ASP A 125 17.07 15.80 -11.67
C ASP A 125 15.88 15.77 -10.69
N ALA A 126 14.95 14.82 -10.89
CA ALA A 126 13.82 14.62 -9.99
C ALA A 126 13.33 13.16 -10.03
N VAL A 127 12.85 12.69 -8.88
CA VAL A 127 12.14 11.42 -8.74
C VAL A 127 10.70 11.73 -8.34
N ILE A 128 9.75 11.23 -9.13
CA ILE A 128 8.32 11.50 -8.94
C ILE A 128 7.62 10.18 -8.61
N ALA A 129 6.86 10.14 -7.53
CA ALA A 129 6.09 8.96 -7.15
C ALA A 129 4.67 9.32 -6.71
N CYS A 130 3.70 8.46 -7.03
CA CYS A 130 2.35 8.58 -6.50
C CYS A 130 2.30 8.23 -5.01
N VAL A 131 1.48 8.96 -4.26
CA VAL A 131 1.27 8.76 -2.83
C VAL A 131 -0.18 8.40 -2.58
N GLY A 132 -0.41 7.16 -2.12
CA GLY A 132 -1.66 6.73 -1.54
C GLY A 132 -1.41 6.38 -0.08
N GLY A 133 -1.15 5.10 0.24
CA GLY A 133 -0.67 4.68 1.57
C GLY A 133 0.82 4.95 1.82
N GLY A 134 1.55 5.47 0.85
CA GLY A 134 2.94 5.88 0.95
C GLY A 134 3.99 4.80 0.72
N SER A 135 3.63 3.51 0.61
CA SER A 135 4.62 2.43 0.47
C SER A 135 5.42 2.52 -0.83
N ASN A 136 4.76 2.85 -1.95
CA ASN A 136 5.42 3.09 -3.23
C ASN A 136 6.42 4.26 -3.16
N ALA A 137 5.98 5.38 -2.60
CA ALA A 137 6.82 6.58 -2.51
C ALA A 137 8.01 6.38 -1.56
N ILE A 138 7.80 5.79 -0.37
CA ILE A 138 8.90 5.54 0.58
C ILE A 138 9.93 4.57 0.00
N GLY A 139 9.47 3.56 -0.77
CA GLY A 139 10.37 2.64 -1.46
C GLY A 139 11.21 3.31 -2.53
N MET A 140 10.57 4.10 -3.40
CA MET A 140 11.26 4.81 -4.47
C MET A 140 12.20 5.89 -3.92
N PHE A 141 11.78 6.65 -2.90
CA PHE A 141 12.55 7.78 -2.39
C PHE A 141 13.69 7.37 -1.46
N ALA A 142 13.61 6.22 -0.81
CA ALA A 142 14.53 5.79 0.25
C ALA A 142 16.02 5.95 -0.13
N ASP A 143 16.38 5.60 -1.37
CA ASP A 143 17.75 5.63 -1.84
C ASP A 143 18.18 7.00 -2.43
N PHE A 144 17.24 7.93 -2.52
CA PHE A 144 17.48 9.28 -3.03
C PHE A 144 17.38 10.37 -1.94
N ILE A 145 17.01 10.01 -0.69
CA ILE A 145 16.83 10.99 0.40
C ILE A 145 18.12 11.75 0.69
N ASP A 146 19.26 11.05 0.63
CA ASP A 146 20.58 11.64 0.91
C ASP A 146 21.24 12.26 -0.33
N GLU A 147 20.53 12.40 -1.43
CA GLU A 147 21.01 12.98 -2.69
C GLU A 147 20.47 14.42 -2.86
N PRO A 148 21.20 15.46 -2.42
CA PRO A 148 20.69 16.83 -2.41
C PRO A 148 20.45 17.42 -3.83
N SER A 149 21.04 16.82 -4.85
CA SER A 149 20.83 17.19 -6.23
C SER A 149 19.53 16.67 -6.84
N VAL A 150 18.87 15.72 -6.17
CA VAL A 150 17.65 15.06 -6.67
C VAL A 150 16.42 15.59 -5.96
N ARG A 151 15.49 16.17 -6.71
CA ARG A 151 14.20 16.59 -6.15
C ARG A 151 13.27 15.41 -5.98
N LEU A 152 12.69 15.25 -4.79
CA LEU A 152 11.67 14.22 -4.52
C LEU A 152 10.28 14.85 -4.55
N ILE A 153 9.42 14.32 -5.40
CA ILE A 153 8.06 14.86 -5.65
C ILE A 153 7.03 13.76 -5.44
N GLY A 154 6.28 13.86 -4.33
CA GLY A 154 5.11 13.02 -4.07
C GLY A 154 3.86 13.61 -4.72
N VAL A 155 3.07 12.79 -5.42
CA VAL A 155 1.84 13.21 -6.09
C VAL A 155 0.66 12.49 -5.46
N GLU A 156 -0.24 13.26 -4.85
CA GLU A 156 -1.47 12.76 -4.24
C GLU A 156 -2.70 13.02 -5.14
N PRO A 157 -3.76 12.19 -5.02
CA PRO A 157 -4.98 12.41 -5.80
C PRO A 157 -5.76 13.61 -5.29
N GLY A 158 -5.80 14.68 -6.06
CA GLY A 158 -6.48 15.95 -5.73
C GLY A 158 -8.01 15.92 -5.80
N GLY A 159 -8.61 14.85 -6.39
CA GLY A 159 -10.07 14.74 -6.50
C GLY A 159 -10.72 15.98 -7.12
N HIS A 160 -11.73 16.50 -6.46
CA HIS A 160 -12.39 17.77 -6.83
C HIS A 160 -11.71 19.02 -6.23
N GLY A 161 -10.48 18.90 -5.77
CA GLY A 161 -9.70 19.91 -5.10
C GLY A 161 -9.63 19.69 -3.59
N ILE A 162 -8.50 20.08 -3.00
CA ILE A 162 -8.24 19.87 -1.56
C ILE A 162 -9.29 20.58 -0.69
N GLU A 163 -9.67 21.79 -1.06
CA GLU A 163 -10.67 22.60 -0.34
C GLU A 163 -12.09 22.02 -0.37
N SER A 164 -12.37 21.10 -1.30
CA SER A 164 -13.68 20.44 -1.39
C SER A 164 -13.89 19.37 -0.33
N GLY A 165 -12.83 18.86 0.29
CA GLY A 165 -12.87 17.66 1.13
C GLY A 165 -13.13 16.36 0.36
N GLU A 166 -13.28 16.41 -0.97
CA GLU A 166 -13.49 15.26 -1.85
C GLU A 166 -12.19 14.89 -2.60
N HIS A 167 -11.13 14.61 -1.85
CA HIS A 167 -9.81 14.25 -2.34
C HIS A 167 -9.23 13.05 -1.58
N GLY A 168 -8.15 12.46 -2.10
CA GLY A 168 -7.41 11.36 -1.47
C GLY A 168 -5.99 11.78 -1.06
N ALA A 169 -5.80 13.06 -0.70
CA ALA A 169 -4.50 13.64 -0.36
C ALA A 169 -4.35 13.81 1.16
N PRO A 170 -3.85 12.79 1.90
CA PRO A 170 -3.73 12.87 3.35
C PRO A 170 -2.59 13.79 3.83
N LEU A 171 -1.62 14.11 2.98
CA LEU A 171 -0.49 14.98 3.31
C LEU A 171 -0.73 16.44 2.89
N GLY A 172 -1.68 16.68 2.00
CA GLY A 172 -2.01 18.00 1.45
C GLY A 172 -2.93 18.88 2.32
N HIS A 173 -3.07 18.56 3.61
CA HIS A 173 -3.89 19.30 4.57
C HIS A 173 -3.09 20.32 5.34
#